data_ff0f9d5d466380e3ec64c1809fd26c5a
#
_entry.id   ff0f9d5d466380e3ec64c1809fd26c5a
#
_cell.length_a   1.000
_cell.length_b   1.000
_cell.length_c   1.000
_cell.angle_alpha   90.00
_cell.angle_beta   90.00
_cell.angle_gamma   90.00
#
_symmetry.space_group_name_H-M   'P 1'
#
loop_
_entity.id
_entity.type
_entity.pdbx_description
1 polymer ?
#
loop_
_entity_poly.entity_id
_entity_poly.type
_entity_poly.pdbx_seq_one_letter_code
_entity_poly.pdbx_strand_id
1 'polypeptide(L)'
;MRETVDFYLRTPLGQRLLEKRFGRTPREYQSWKEFLESAPQELLDWQIVDVLDDNASHQSGFYGCTFLSPQGERVVAFRGSEMLGNPHFKNDYVTDFALILCEKTPQQKMVDRYWMEYGNRPGPVWITGHSLGGNLAAYGALSAPDEVRRRIQKVVTFNAPGFCKEFLTQYQKPVQELEDRLVLYQNKFDIVSSMLEHPVKAQIVASRFDPTGLENPTVWDVMYPHSNFQFERDEAGELVPDPGGEKSQLCQLVHSLSDTVLSLPLSLRKELMEKTLQAIYHSPDGATGRKAALDAAGKFLTRHLTQAGAQTSAMVAYGASLLLGQNPLEFLAKRQQDSWQGALAKTLLLLLHI
;
A
#
# COMPACT_ATOMS: atom_id res chain seq x y z
N MET A 1 -3.40 4.81 -25.42
CA MET A 1 -3.57 3.54 -24.68
C MET A 1 -4.15 2.40 -25.50
N ARG A 2 -4.96 2.65 -26.53
CA ARG A 2 -5.56 1.61 -27.38
C ARG A 2 -4.54 0.57 -27.88
N GLU A 3 -3.44 1.00 -28.46
CA GLU A 3 -2.38 0.10 -28.95
C GLU A 3 -1.78 -0.78 -27.85
N THR A 4 -1.66 -0.26 -26.63
CA THR A 4 -1.15 -1.00 -25.47
C THR A 4 -2.12 -2.09 -25.06
N VAL A 5 -3.42 -1.77 -24.97
CA VAL A 5 -4.48 -2.73 -24.62
C VAL A 5 -4.57 -3.81 -25.72
N ASP A 6 -4.60 -3.42 -26.97
CA ASP A 6 -4.64 -4.35 -28.11
C ASP A 6 -3.40 -5.26 -28.14
N PHE A 7 -2.22 -4.73 -27.80
CA PHE A 7 -0.99 -5.54 -27.70
C PHE A 7 -1.15 -6.64 -26.65
N TYR A 8 -1.59 -6.30 -25.43
CA TYR A 8 -1.73 -7.27 -24.35
C TYR A 8 -2.84 -8.30 -24.59
N LEU A 9 -3.95 -7.90 -25.19
CA LEU A 9 -5.08 -8.79 -25.42
C LEU A 9 -4.97 -9.63 -26.68
N ARG A 10 -4.35 -9.10 -27.75
CA ARG A 10 -4.44 -9.68 -29.09
C ARG A 10 -3.14 -10.29 -29.62
N THR A 11 -2.02 -10.06 -28.95
CA THR A 11 -0.75 -10.66 -29.40
C THR A 11 -0.28 -11.78 -28.47
N PRO A 12 0.30 -12.88 -29.02
CA PRO A 12 0.83 -13.96 -28.20
C PRO A 12 1.93 -13.52 -27.23
N LEU A 13 2.71 -12.50 -27.60
CA LEU A 13 3.74 -11.92 -26.73
C LEU A 13 3.10 -11.11 -25.61
N GLY A 14 2.12 -10.26 -25.93
CA GLY A 14 1.40 -9.46 -24.94
C GLY A 14 0.69 -10.33 -23.91
N GLN A 15 -0.01 -11.37 -24.34
CA GLN A 15 -0.68 -12.31 -23.46
C GLN A 15 0.30 -13.02 -22.51
N ARG A 16 1.45 -13.48 -23.01
CA ARG A 16 2.51 -14.07 -22.17
C ARG A 16 3.10 -13.08 -21.17
N LEU A 17 3.27 -11.82 -21.58
CA LEU A 17 3.75 -10.77 -20.68
C LEU A 17 2.73 -10.42 -19.61
N LEU A 18 1.45 -10.35 -19.98
CA LEU A 18 0.36 -10.14 -19.03
C LEU A 18 0.32 -11.27 -17.99
N GLU A 19 0.35 -12.53 -18.44
CA GLU A 19 0.40 -13.70 -17.58
C GLU A 19 1.64 -13.70 -16.67
N LYS A 20 2.82 -13.46 -17.22
CA LYS A 20 4.07 -13.42 -16.45
C LYS A 20 4.09 -12.31 -15.40
N ARG A 21 3.53 -11.14 -15.70
CA ARG A 21 3.60 -9.97 -14.84
C ARG A 21 2.49 -9.94 -13.79
N PHE A 22 1.29 -10.38 -14.15
CA PHE A 22 0.08 -10.27 -13.33
C PHE A 22 -0.58 -11.63 -13.03
N GLY A 23 -0.11 -12.71 -13.63
CA GLY A 23 -0.69 -14.05 -13.53
C GLY A 23 -0.10 -14.90 -12.41
N ARG A 24 0.12 -14.34 -11.23
CA ARG A 24 0.60 -15.11 -10.07
C ARG A 24 -0.36 -16.18 -9.65
N THR A 25 -1.65 -15.86 -9.77
CA THR A 25 -2.74 -16.80 -9.66
C THR A 25 -3.58 -16.72 -10.94
N PRO A 26 -4.20 -17.82 -11.37
CA PRO A 26 -5.18 -17.78 -12.49
C PRO A 26 -6.26 -16.70 -12.29
N ARG A 27 -6.60 -16.42 -11.02
CA ARG A 27 -7.62 -15.45 -10.65
C ARG A 27 -7.16 -14.01 -10.89
N GLU A 28 -5.94 -13.65 -10.53
CA GLU A 28 -5.39 -12.31 -10.82
C GLU A 28 -5.23 -12.07 -12.32
N TYR A 29 -4.72 -13.05 -13.05
CA TYR A 29 -4.60 -12.96 -14.50
C TYR A 29 -5.97 -12.72 -15.15
N GLN A 30 -6.98 -13.45 -14.71
CA GLN A 30 -8.33 -13.31 -15.22
C GLN A 30 -8.91 -11.92 -14.91
N SER A 31 -8.69 -11.40 -13.69
CA SER A 31 -9.14 -10.05 -13.32
C SER A 31 -8.48 -8.96 -14.18
N TRP A 32 -7.18 -9.06 -14.45
CA TRP A 32 -6.48 -8.12 -15.34
C TRP A 32 -6.98 -8.21 -16.78
N LYS A 33 -7.22 -9.42 -17.27
CA LYS A 33 -7.75 -9.65 -18.60
C LYS A 33 -9.15 -9.03 -18.76
N GLU A 34 -10.06 -9.32 -17.83
CA GLU A 34 -11.41 -8.75 -17.79
C GLU A 34 -11.38 -7.21 -17.72
N PHE A 35 -10.49 -6.64 -16.88
CA PHE A 35 -10.31 -5.20 -16.79
C PHE A 35 -9.90 -4.59 -18.15
N LEU A 36 -8.94 -5.18 -18.84
CA LEU A 36 -8.48 -4.69 -20.14
C LEU A 36 -9.57 -4.85 -21.22
N GLU A 37 -10.31 -5.95 -21.19
CA GLU A 37 -11.43 -6.22 -22.12
C GLU A 37 -12.59 -5.26 -21.92
N SER A 38 -12.85 -4.85 -20.67
CA SER A 38 -13.93 -3.94 -20.29
C SER A 38 -13.51 -2.46 -20.26
N ALA A 39 -12.29 -2.13 -20.66
CA ALA A 39 -11.79 -0.76 -20.61
C ALA A 39 -12.70 0.22 -21.37
N PRO A 40 -13.19 1.29 -20.76
CA PRO A 40 -14.03 2.29 -21.41
C PRO A 40 -13.34 2.87 -22.65
N GLN A 41 -14.11 3.02 -23.74
CA GLN A 41 -13.55 3.52 -25.02
C GLN A 41 -12.91 4.90 -24.85
N GLU A 42 -13.51 5.74 -24.02
CA GLU A 42 -12.97 7.09 -23.71
C GLU A 42 -11.56 7.03 -23.15
N LEU A 43 -11.24 6.05 -22.29
CA LEU A 43 -9.91 5.88 -21.72
C LEU A 43 -8.89 5.38 -22.74
N LEU A 44 -9.32 4.66 -23.78
CA LEU A 44 -8.41 4.15 -24.81
C LEU A 44 -7.81 5.26 -25.67
N ASP A 45 -8.47 6.42 -25.75
CA ASP A 45 -8.01 7.58 -26.51
C ASP A 45 -7.07 8.50 -25.70
N TRP A 46 -6.90 8.25 -24.41
CA TRP A 46 -5.93 8.98 -23.57
C TRP A 46 -4.50 8.63 -23.95
N GLN A 47 -3.61 9.60 -23.76
CA GLN A 47 -2.18 9.45 -24.02
C GLN A 47 -1.41 9.37 -22.70
N ILE A 48 -0.36 8.56 -22.67
CA ILE A 48 0.59 8.56 -21.56
C ILE A 48 1.68 9.56 -21.90
N VAL A 49 1.84 10.57 -21.07
CA VAL A 49 2.81 11.66 -21.22
C VAL A 49 3.55 11.89 -19.90
N ASP A 50 4.58 12.75 -19.90
CA ASP A 50 5.28 13.18 -18.70
C ASP A 50 5.70 11.98 -17.79
N VAL A 51 6.40 11.01 -18.35
CA VAL A 51 6.84 9.79 -17.65
C VAL A 51 8.16 10.05 -16.92
N LEU A 52 8.19 9.72 -15.63
CA LEU A 52 9.40 9.65 -14.83
C LEU A 52 9.55 8.22 -14.29
N ASP A 53 10.53 7.49 -14.81
CA ASP A 53 10.83 6.10 -14.43
C ASP A 53 12.25 6.03 -13.86
N ASP A 54 12.35 5.80 -12.54
CA ASP A 54 13.62 5.63 -11.84
C ASP A 54 14.02 4.16 -11.68
N ASN A 55 13.22 3.21 -12.19
CA ASN A 55 13.57 1.79 -12.16
C ASN A 55 14.80 1.48 -13.02
N ALA A 56 14.98 2.19 -14.14
CA ALA A 56 16.10 1.98 -15.04
C ALA A 56 17.45 2.27 -14.36
N SER A 57 17.48 3.22 -13.42
CA SER A 57 18.65 3.56 -12.62
C SER A 57 18.78 2.70 -11.36
N HIS A 58 17.77 1.89 -11.01
CA HIS A 58 17.67 1.03 -9.82
C HIS A 58 17.83 1.78 -8.49
N GLN A 59 17.53 3.08 -8.46
CA GLN A 59 17.81 3.91 -7.31
C GLN A 59 16.65 3.98 -6.31
N SER A 60 15.39 4.18 -6.76
CA SER A 60 14.27 4.35 -5.84
C SER A 60 13.08 3.42 -6.09
N GLY A 61 12.97 2.80 -7.25
CA GLY A 61 11.79 2.04 -7.65
C GLY A 61 10.61 2.90 -8.13
N PHE A 62 10.76 4.22 -8.16
CA PHE A 62 9.70 5.15 -8.51
C PHE A 62 9.26 5.05 -9.98
N TYR A 63 7.95 5.08 -10.18
CA TYR A 63 7.34 5.30 -11.49
C TYR A 63 6.13 6.24 -11.36
N GLY A 64 6.13 7.30 -12.13
CA GLY A 64 5.02 8.23 -12.23
C GLY A 64 4.79 8.67 -13.67
N CYS A 65 3.53 8.86 -14.06
CA CYS A 65 3.17 9.37 -15.38
C CYS A 65 1.91 10.21 -15.34
N THR A 66 1.68 10.98 -16.40
CA THR A 66 0.41 11.68 -16.65
C THR A 66 -0.35 10.99 -17.77
N PHE A 67 -1.61 10.67 -17.53
CA PHE A 67 -2.58 10.36 -18.57
C PHE A 67 -3.25 11.67 -19.01
N LEU A 68 -3.17 11.98 -20.29
CA LEU A 68 -3.74 13.19 -20.89
C LEU A 68 -4.96 12.80 -21.73
N SER A 69 -6.13 13.34 -21.35
CA SER A 69 -7.37 13.16 -22.12
C SER A 69 -7.35 13.99 -23.42
N PRO A 70 -8.17 13.64 -24.42
CA PRO A 70 -8.35 14.47 -25.61
C PRO A 70 -8.85 15.90 -25.30
N GLN A 71 -9.50 16.09 -24.14
CA GLN A 71 -10.01 17.37 -23.66
C GLN A 71 -8.98 18.19 -22.88
N GLY A 72 -7.76 17.67 -22.70
CA GLY A 72 -6.67 18.34 -21.97
C GLY A 72 -6.67 18.12 -20.46
N GLU A 73 -7.51 17.21 -19.94
CA GLU A 73 -7.47 16.79 -18.55
C GLU A 73 -6.23 15.96 -18.26
N ARG A 74 -5.65 16.18 -17.10
CA ARG A 74 -4.38 15.53 -16.71
C ARG A 74 -4.59 14.69 -15.46
N VAL A 75 -4.44 13.38 -15.57
CA VAL A 75 -4.45 12.46 -14.43
C VAL A 75 -3.02 12.00 -14.17
N VAL A 76 -2.43 12.49 -13.10
CA VAL A 76 -1.12 12.05 -12.61
C VAL A 76 -1.29 10.78 -11.80
N ALA A 77 -0.61 9.72 -12.20
CA ALA A 77 -0.67 8.44 -11.53
C ALA A 77 0.72 7.99 -11.05
N PHE A 78 0.80 7.59 -9.79
CA PHE A 78 2.00 7.00 -9.21
C PHE A 78 1.79 5.51 -9.00
N ARG A 79 2.81 4.72 -9.37
CA ARG A 79 2.78 3.27 -9.21
C ARG A 79 3.06 2.90 -7.76
N GLY A 80 2.35 1.88 -7.26
CA GLY A 80 2.65 1.23 -5.99
C GLY A 80 3.84 0.30 -6.05
N SER A 81 4.15 -0.34 -4.92
CA SER A 81 5.28 -1.25 -4.78
C SER A 81 5.19 -2.41 -5.76
N GLU A 82 6.32 -2.72 -6.36
CA GLU A 82 6.43 -3.91 -7.20
C GLU A 82 6.43 -5.16 -6.34
N MET A 83 5.77 -6.17 -6.83
CA MET A 83 5.60 -7.38 -6.05
C MET A 83 6.87 -8.26 -6.04
N LEU A 84 6.97 -9.13 -5.04
CA LEU A 84 8.04 -10.12 -4.90
C LEU A 84 8.24 -10.93 -6.19
N GLY A 85 9.50 -11.03 -6.63
CA GLY A 85 9.87 -11.67 -7.90
C GLY A 85 10.25 -10.69 -9.00
N ASN A 86 9.93 -9.41 -8.85
CA ASN A 86 10.53 -8.35 -9.65
C ASN A 86 11.94 -8.04 -9.10
N PRO A 87 12.98 -7.87 -9.94
CA PRO A 87 14.33 -7.55 -9.47
C PRO A 87 14.41 -6.22 -8.70
N HIS A 88 13.42 -5.33 -8.85
CA HIS A 88 13.40 -4.00 -8.21
C HIS A 88 12.60 -3.91 -6.91
N PHE A 89 11.90 -4.97 -6.51
CA PHE A 89 11.04 -4.97 -5.31
C PHE A 89 11.74 -4.48 -4.04
N LYS A 90 13.06 -4.70 -3.92
CA LYS A 90 13.83 -4.29 -2.74
C LYS A 90 13.83 -2.77 -2.53
N ASN A 91 13.81 -1.99 -3.60
CA ASN A 91 13.79 -0.52 -3.52
C ASN A 91 12.45 0.00 -3.02
N ASP A 92 11.36 -0.64 -3.45
CA ASP A 92 10.02 -0.32 -2.96
C ASP A 92 9.89 -0.63 -1.47
N TYR A 93 10.41 -1.78 -1.03
CA TYR A 93 10.41 -2.15 0.39
C TYR A 93 11.21 -1.18 1.26
N VAL A 94 12.34 -0.65 0.76
CA VAL A 94 13.07 0.43 1.47
C VAL A 94 12.17 1.64 1.68
N THR A 95 11.38 2.01 0.68
CA THR A 95 10.43 3.12 0.78
C THR A 95 9.29 2.80 1.74
N ASP A 96 8.69 1.61 1.63
CA ASP A 96 7.60 1.18 2.51
C ASP A 96 8.01 1.20 3.99
N PHE A 97 9.20 0.66 4.30
CA PHE A 97 9.75 0.72 5.66
C PHE A 97 10.12 2.14 6.10
N ALA A 98 10.60 2.98 5.18
CA ALA A 98 10.98 4.35 5.51
C ALA A 98 9.77 5.21 5.94
N LEU A 99 8.54 4.83 5.59
CA LEU A 99 7.33 5.52 6.05
C LEU A 99 7.25 5.60 7.59
N ILE A 100 7.73 4.58 8.32
CA ILE A 100 7.75 4.58 9.79
C ILE A 100 8.81 5.51 10.40
N LEU A 101 9.74 6.02 9.60
CA LEU A 101 10.80 6.92 10.08
C LEU A 101 10.34 8.37 10.15
N CYS A 102 9.20 8.71 9.55
CA CYS A 102 8.69 10.06 9.43
C CYS A 102 9.64 11.02 8.68
N GLU A 103 10.58 10.47 7.94
CA GLU A 103 11.48 11.18 7.04
C GLU A 103 10.96 11.05 5.60
N LYS A 104 11.32 12.00 4.74
CA LYS A 104 10.97 11.95 3.31
C LYS A 104 11.62 10.72 2.66
N THR A 105 10.80 9.83 2.13
CA THR A 105 11.26 8.59 1.51
C THR A 105 11.96 8.84 0.15
N PRO A 106 12.76 7.88 -0.35
CA PRO A 106 13.37 8.00 -1.68
C PRO A 106 12.34 8.28 -2.78
N GLN A 107 11.22 7.58 -2.78
CA GLN A 107 10.18 7.78 -3.80
C GLN A 107 9.43 9.10 -3.64
N GLN A 108 9.21 9.59 -2.42
CA GLN A 108 8.64 10.92 -2.19
C GLN A 108 9.56 12.04 -2.73
N LYS A 109 10.89 11.87 -2.67
CA LYS A 109 11.83 12.80 -3.34
C LYS A 109 11.67 12.78 -4.86
N MET A 110 11.33 11.63 -5.43
CA MET A 110 11.07 11.52 -6.87
C MET A 110 9.72 12.17 -7.26
N VAL A 111 8.73 12.19 -6.38
CA VAL A 111 7.50 12.98 -6.58
C VAL A 111 7.82 14.48 -6.63
N ASP A 112 8.69 14.98 -5.74
CA ASP A 112 9.12 16.39 -5.80
C ASP A 112 9.81 16.69 -7.14
N ARG A 113 10.67 15.78 -7.62
CA ARG A 113 11.31 15.89 -8.93
C ARG A 113 10.27 15.88 -10.06
N TYR A 114 9.24 15.02 -9.96
CA TYR A 114 8.14 15.00 -10.93
C TYR A 114 7.46 16.37 -11.06
N TRP A 115 7.18 17.04 -9.94
CA TRP A 115 6.62 18.39 -9.98
C TRP A 115 7.59 19.43 -10.54
N MET A 116 8.87 19.34 -10.27
CA MET A 116 9.86 20.24 -10.88
C MET A 116 9.94 20.09 -12.40
N GLU A 117 9.84 18.87 -12.91
CA GLU A 117 9.93 18.60 -14.34
C GLU A 117 8.61 18.87 -15.09
N TYR A 118 7.49 18.52 -14.51
CA TYR A 118 6.17 18.51 -15.17
C TYR A 118 5.09 19.34 -14.52
N GLY A 119 5.32 19.89 -13.35
CA GLY A 119 4.31 20.65 -12.60
C GLY A 119 3.86 21.95 -13.28
N ASN A 120 4.67 22.52 -14.18
CA ASN A 120 4.33 23.74 -14.93
C ASN A 120 3.39 23.48 -16.13
N ARG A 121 3.06 22.22 -16.45
CA ARG A 121 2.12 21.90 -17.53
C ARG A 121 0.74 22.50 -17.22
N PRO A 122 0.11 23.19 -18.17
CA PRO A 122 -1.19 23.85 -17.94
C PRO A 122 -2.34 22.84 -17.80
N GLY A 123 -3.47 23.30 -17.28
CA GLY A 123 -4.72 22.57 -17.19
C GLY A 123 -5.04 22.02 -15.79
N PRO A 124 -6.25 21.53 -15.60
CA PRO A 124 -6.68 20.90 -14.35
C PRO A 124 -5.92 19.58 -14.14
N VAL A 125 -5.69 19.24 -12.87
CA VAL A 125 -4.91 18.07 -12.48
C VAL A 125 -5.72 17.20 -11.54
N TRP A 126 -5.82 15.92 -11.83
CA TRP A 126 -6.25 14.85 -10.93
C TRP A 126 -5.02 14.03 -10.55
N ILE A 127 -4.98 13.49 -9.33
CA ILE A 127 -3.85 12.70 -8.85
C ILE A 127 -4.39 11.38 -8.31
N THR A 128 -3.74 10.27 -8.63
CA THR A 128 -4.19 8.96 -8.17
C THR A 128 -3.05 7.98 -7.96
N GLY A 129 -3.34 6.93 -7.21
CA GLY A 129 -2.45 5.80 -6.99
C GLY A 129 -3.07 4.74 -6.09
N HIS A 130 -2.51 3.55 -6.14
CA HIS A 130 -2.87 2.40 -5.31
C HIS A 130 -1.70 2.01 -4.41
N SER A 131 -1.98 1.56 -3.19
CA SER A 131 -0.93 1.11 -2.28
C SER A 131 0.09 2.23 -1.98
N LEU A 132 1.39 1.95 -2.05
CA LEU A 132 2.45 2.96 -1.95
C LEU A 132 2.22 4.10 -2.96
N GLY A 133 1.77 3.81 -4.19
CA GLY A 133 1.43 4.84 -5.19
C GLY A 133 0.31 5.78 -4.72
N GLY A 134 -0.63 5.30 -3.90
CA GLY A 134 -1.65 6.11 -3.26
C GLY A 134 -1.07 7.02 -2.17
N ASN A 135 -0.10 6.54 -1.38
CA ASN A 135 0.67 7.39 -0.46
C ASN A 135 1.44 8.47 -1.22
N LEU A 136 2.11 8.11 -2.32
CA LEU A 136 2.81 9.07 -3.18
C LEU A 136 1.85 10.09 -3.82
N ALA A 137 0.62 9.67 -4.17
CA ALA A 137 -0.40 10.57 -4.71
C ALA A 137 -0.86 11.61 -3.66
N ALA A 138 -1.15 11.17 -2.44
CA ALA A 138 -1.47 12.06 -1.34
C ALA A 138 -0.28 12.96 -0.98
N TYR A 139 0.94 12.39 -0.86
CA TYR A 139 2.16 13.16 -0.65
C TYR A 139 2.35 14.23 -1.75
N GLY A 140 2.21 13.82 -3.01
CA GLY A 140 2.37 14.70 -4.17
C GLY A 140 1.41 15.87 -4.18
N ALA A 141 0.16 15.66 -3.73
CA ALA A 141 -0.80 16.74 -3.58
C ALA A 141 -0.43 17.70 -2.44
N LEU A 142 -0.04 17.16 -1.29
CA LEU A 142 0.30 17.95 -0.10
C LEU A 142 1.61 18.73 -0.29
N SER A 143 2.61 18.15 -0.96
CA SER A 143 3.92 18.77 -1.23
C SER A 143 3.97 19.59 -2.50
N ALA A 144 2.91 19.58 -3.33
CA ALA A 144 2.86 20.31 -4.59
C ALA A 144 3.15 21.81 -4.40
N PRO A 145 3.90 22.43 -5.34
CA PRO A 145 3.98 23.88 -5.40
C PRO A 145 2.58 24.53 -5.44
N ASP A 146 2.43 25.71 -4.86
CA ASP A 146 1.13 26.40 -4.76
C ASP A 146 0.42 26.54 -6.10
N GLU A 147 1.16 26.75 -7.18
CA GLU A 147 0.62 26.86 -8.53
C GLU A 147 0.02 25.54 -9.04
N VAL A 148 0.65 24.42 -8.71
CA VAL A 148 0.13 23.09 -9.02
C VAL A 148 -1.07 22.80 -8.12
N ARG A 149 -0.93 23.02 -6.79
CA ARG A 149 -1.96 22.72 -5.79
C ARG A 149 -3.29 23.40 -6.09
N ARG A 150 -3.27 24.67 -6.56
CA ARG A 150 -4.48 25.39 -6.98
C ARG A 150 -5.21 24.74 -8.15
N ARG A 151 -4.51 24.00 -9.01
CA ARG A 151 -5.08 23.31 -10.18
C ARG A 151 -5.56 21.88 -9.89
N ILE A 152 -5.23 21.33 -8.72
CA ILE A 152 -5.69 20.01 -8.31
C ILE A 152 -7.20 20.04 -8.16
N GLN A 153 -7.89 19.22 -8.94
CA GLN A 153 -9.34 19.04 -8.89
C GLN A 153 -9.72 17.97 -7.88
N LYS A 154 -8.99 16.86 -7.88
CA LYS A 154 -9.23 15.74 -6.98
C LYS A 154 -7.97 14.88 -6.81
N VAL A 155 -7.82 14.32 -5.64
CA VAL A 155 -6.83 13.30 -5.32
C VAL A 155 -7.59 12.06 -4.87
N VAL A 156 -7.42 10.96 -5.61
CA VAL A 156 -8.13 9.71 -5.31
C VAL A 156 -7.09 8.62 -5.04
N THR A 157 -7.10 8.08 -3.84
CA THR A 157 -6.18 7.01 -3.46
C THR A 157 -6.94 5.72 -3.16
N PHE A 158 -6.34 4.59 -3.49
CA PHE A 158 -6.91 3.27 -3.27
C PHE A 158 -5.98 2.44 -2.38
N ASN A 159 -6.49 1.96 -1.25
CA ASN A 159 -5.76 1.09 -0.32
C ASN A 159 -4.36 1.61 0.05
N ALA A 160 -4.20 2.92 0.15
CA ALA A 160 -2.92 3.56 0.45
C ALA A 160 -2.60 3.50 1.96
N PRO A 161 -1.34 3.22 2.37
CA PRO A 161 -0.91 3.48 3.73
C PRO A 161 -0.92 4.98 4.02
N GLY A 162 -1.04 5.33 5.30
CA GLY A 162 -1.07 6.72 5.75
C GLY A 162 0.33 7.34 5.90
N PHE A 163 0.42 8.28 6.81
CA PHE A 163 1.63 9.04 7.17
C PHE A 163 1.82 9.04 8.69
N CYS A 164 3.00 9.33 9.17
CA CYS A 164 3.18 9.60 10.58
C CYS A 164 2.60 10.99 10.98
N LYS A 165 2.29 11.16 12.25
CA LYS A 165 1.68 12.38 12.79
C LYS A 165 2.52 13.63 12.55
N GLU A 166 3.85 13.49 12.65
CA GLU A 166 4.81 14.57 12.41
C GLU A 166 4.71 15.10 10.97
N PHE A 167 4.58 14.18 9.99
CA PHE A 167 4.38 14.54 8.60
C PHE A 167 3.06 15.31 8.41
N LEU A 168 1.96 14.80 8.93
CA LEU A 168 0.65 15.47 8.81
C LEU A 168 0.64 16.83 9.50
N THR A 169 1.36 16.99 10.61
CA THR A 169 1.53 18.28 11.27
C THR A 169 2.29 19.27 10.38
N GLN A 170 3.36 18.83 9.72
CA GLN A 170 4.13 19.64 8.79
C GLN A 170 3.27 20.12 7.58
N TYR A 171 2.38 19.26 7.10
CA TYR A 171 1.52 19.54 5.94
C TYR A 171 0.09 19.93 6.32
N GLN A 172 -0.17 20.37 7.56
CA GLN A 172 -1.52 20.71 8.04
C GLN A 172 -2.23 21.74 7.14
N LYS A 173 -1.53 22.78 6.68
CA LYS A 173 -2.13 23.80 5.80
C LYS A 173 -2.53 23.21 4.44
N PRO A 174 -1.67 22.52 3.68
CA PRO A 174 -2.07 21.80 2.47
C PRO A 174 -3.22 20.80 2.67
N VAL A 175 -3.26 20.08 3.81
CA VAL A 175 -4.37 19.18 4.14
C VAL A 175 -5.69 19.95 4.20
N GLN A 176 -5.73 21.05 4.95
CA GLN A 176 -6.92 21.91 5.05
C GLN A 176 -7.35 22.50 3.69
N GLU A 177 -6.39 22.93 2.85
CA GLU A 177 -6.66 23.47 1.52
C GLU A 177 -7.24 22.42 0.55
N LEU A 178 -6.93 21.15 0.76
CA LEU A 178 -7.32 20.03 -0.11
C LEU A 178 -8.39 19.12 0.48
N GLU A 179 -8.88 19.37 1.69
CA GLU A 179 -9.77 18.47 2.44
C GLU A 179 -10.94 17.96 1.59
N ASP A 180 -11.65 18.85 0.90
CA ASP A 180 -12.79 18.50 0.04
C ASP A 180 -12.39 17.79 -1.26
N ARG A 181 -11.11 17.77 -1.59
CA ARG A 181 -10.56 17.18 -2.82
C ARG A 181 -9.79 15.89 -2.60
N LEU A 182 -9.48 15.55 -1.33
CA LEU A 182 -8.84 14.29 -0.96
C LEU A 182 -9.91 13.22 -0.75
N VAL A 183 -9.87 12.15 -1.55
CA VAL A 183 -10.76 11.00 -1.44
C VAL A 183 -9.92 9.75 -1.28
N LEU A 184 -10.04 9.12 -0.12
CA LEU A 184 -9.28 7.92 0.24
C LEU A 184 -10.23 6.73 0.28
N TYR A 185 -10.17 5.84 -0.70
CA TYR A 185 -10.92 4.60 -0.72
C TYR A 185 -10.12 3.48 -0.07
N GLN A 186 -10.72 2.81 0.90
CA GLN A 186 -10.10 1.70 1.61
C GLN A 186 -11.05 0.49 1.63
N ASN A 187 -10.55 -0.66 1.18
CA ASN A 187 -11.29 -1.91 1.32
C ASN A 187 -11.42 -2.27 2.81
N LYS A 188 -12.59 -2.74 3.22
CA LYS A 188 -12.92 -3.10 4.61
C LYS A 188 -11.88 -4.01 5.27
N PHE A 189 -11.33 -4.96 4.54
CA PHE A 189 -10.40 -5.96 5.04
C PHE A 189 -8.93 -5.69 4.67
N ASP A 190 -8.64 -4.60 3.98
CA ASP A 190 -7.27 -4.27 3.61
C ASP A 190 -6.45 -3.78 4.80
N ILE A 191 -5.42 -4.54 5.16
CA ILE A 191 -4.54 -4.23 6.29
C ILE A 191 -3.51 -3.14 5.97
N VAL A 192 -3.13 -2.97 4.70
CA VAL A 192 -2.12 -1.99 4.27
C VAL A 192 -2.62 -0.57 4.50
N SER A 193 -3.84 -0.29 4.06
CA SER A 193 -4.46 1.03 4.26
C SER A 193 -4.87 1.30 5.71
N SER A 194 -4.66 0.34 6.60
CA SER A 194 -4.88 0.53 8.05
C SER A 194 -3.62 0.99 8.78
N MET A 195 -2.48 1.04 8.09
CA MET A 195 -1.23 1.49 8.68
C MET A 195 -1.10 3.00 8.64
N LEU A 196 -0.60 3.55 9.74
CA LEU A 196 -0.31 4.98 9.90
C LEU A 196 -1.59 5.85 9.92
N GLU A 197 -1.42 7.17 9.92
CA GLU A 197 -2.50 8.15 10.00
C GLU A 197 -2.86 8.71 8.61
N HIS A 198 -4.13 8.97 8.39
CA HIS A 198 -4.60 9.53 7.11
C HIS A 198 -4.88 11.04 7.23
N PRO A 199 -4.61 11.81 6.16
CA PRO A 199 -4.83 13.26 6.17
C PRO A 199 -6.31 13.64 6.29
N VAL A 200 -7.22 12.79 5.83
CA VAL A 200 -8.67 12.95 5.94
C VAL A 200 -9.33 11.61 6.22
N LYS A 201 -10.60 11.62 6.65
CA LYS A 201 -11.35 10.39 6.88
C LYS A 201 -11.51 9.59 5.59
N ALA A 202 -11.12 8.31 5.63
CA ALA A 202 -11.27 7.41 4.50
C ALA A 202 -12.74 6.97 4.31
N GLN A 203 -13.09 6.69 3.06
CA GLN A 203 -14.33 6.03 2.68
C GLN A 203 -14.11 4.52 2.65
N ILE A 204 -14.74 3.81 3.57
CA ILE A 204 -14.61 2.36 3.64
C ILE A 204 -15.56 1.73 2.61
N VAL A 205 -14.98 0.92 1.75
CA VAL A 205 -15.65 0.24 0.64
C VAL A 205 -15.83 -1.23 1.00
N ALA A 206 -17.00 -1.78 0.68
CA ALA A 206 -17.29 -3.20 0.83
C ALA A 206 -16.29 -4.04 0.01
N SER A 207 -16.03 -5.25 0.47
CA SER A 207 -15.07 -6.15 -0.14
C SER A 207 -15.74 -7.33 -0.81
N ARG A 208 -15.30 -7.67 -2.01
CA ARG A 208 -15.71 -8.90 -2.71
C ARG A 208 -15.14 -10.17 -2.07
N PHE A 209 -14.16 -10.03 -1.19
CA PHE A 209 -13.52 -11.16 -0.51
C PHE A 209 -13.40 -10.88 0.98
N ASP A 210 -13.92 -11.79 1.79
CA ASP A 210 -13.84 -11.76 3.25
C ASP A 210 -12.88 -12.86 3.75
N PRO A 211 -11.68 -12.51 4.21
CA PRO A 211 -10.72 -13.48 4.75
C PRO A 211 -11.13 -14.03 6.11
N THR A 212 -12.05 -13.38 6.83
CA THR A 212 -12.45 -13.78 8.19
C THR A 212 -13.36 -15.01 8.21
N GLY A 213 -13.99 -15.32 7.08
CA GLY A 213 -14.83 -16.51 6.91
C GLY A 213 -14.05 -17.81 6.64
N LEU A 214 -12.72 -17.73 6.50
CA LEU A 214 -11.87 -18.88 6.21
C LEU A 214 -11.42 -19.57 7.51
N GLU A 215 -11.48 -20.90 7.54
CA GLU A 215 -11.00 -21.68 8.71
C GLU A 215 -9.50 -21.55 8.95
N ASN A 216 -8.71 -21.51 7.87
CA ASN A 216 -7.24 -21.43 7.91
C ASN A 216 -6.73 -20.43 6.86
N PRO A 217 -6.92 -19.13 7.05
CA PRO A 217 -6.47 -18.13 6.09
C PRO A 217 -4.94 -18.13 5.97
N THR A 218 -4.46 -18.16 4.75
CA THR A 218 -3.05 -17.93 4.44
C THR A 218 -2.74 -16.43 4.48
N VAL A 219 -1.45 -16.10 4.49
CA VAL A 219 -1.01 -14.70 4.35
C VAL A 219 -1.57 -14.06 3.06
N TRP A 220 -1.65 -14.84 1.98
CA TRP A 220 -2.19 -14.36 0.70
C TRP A 220 -3.69 -14.06 0.78
N ASP A 221 -4.45 -14.85 1.54
CA ASP A 221 -5.87 -14.57 1.74
C ASP A 221 -6.08 -13.26 2.51
N VAL A 222 -5.23 -12.98 3.50
CA VAL A 222 -5.29 -11.73 4.27
C VAL A 222 -4.83 -10.52 3.44
N MET A 223 -3.87 -10.72 2.52
CA MET A 223 -3.40 -9.66 1.62
C MET A 223 -4.29 -9.45 0.39
N TYR A 224 -5.15 -10.42 0.07
CA TYR A 224 -5.96 -10.35 -1.15
C TYR A 224 -6.92 -9.15 -1.21
N PRO A 225 -7.54 -8.70 -0.10
CA PRO A 225 -8.35 -7.48 -0.08
C PRO A 225 -7.59 -6.20 -0.46
N HIS A 226 -6.25 -6.23 -0.44
CA HIS A 226 -5.41 -5.11 -0.89
C HIS A 226 -5.52 -4.84 -2.39
N SER A 227 -5.88 -5.84 -3.19
CA SER A 227 -6.05 -5.69 -4.64
C SER A 227 -7.23 -4.79 -4.98
N ASN A 228 -7.07 -3.89 -5.96
CA ASN A 228 -8.15 -3.04 -6.48
C ASN A 228 -9.33 -3.83 -7.04
N PHE A 229 -9.14 -5.10 -7.42
CA PHE A 229 -10.19 -5.98 -7.91
C PHE A 229 -11.10 -6.52 -6.79
N GLN A 230 -10.74 -6.27 -5.53
CA GLN A 230 -11.51 -6.71 -4.36
C GLN A 230 -12.44 -5.63 -3.80
N PHE A 231 -12.46 -4.46 -4.37
CA PHE A 231 -13.51 -3.50 -4.10
C PHE A 231 -14.85 -3.99 -4.67
N GLU A 232 -15.90 -3.99 -3.85
CA GLU A 232 -17.26 -4.25 -4.32
C GLU A 232 -17.72 -3.12 -5.23
N ARG A 233 -18.37 -3.47 -6.34
CA ARG A 233 -18.93 -2.52 -7.29
C ARG A 233 -20.39 -2.87 -7.59
N ASP A 234 -21.20 -1.86 -7.77
CA ASP A 234 -22.57 -2.01 -8.22
C ASP A 234 -22.66 -2.26 -9.73
N GLU A 235 -23.88 -2.37 -10.24
CA GLU A 235 -24.15 -2.60 -11.66
C GLU A 235 -23.68 -1.45 -12.57
N ALA A 236 -23.55 -0.23 -12.03
CA ALA A 236 -22.99 0.92 -12.73
C ALA A 236 -21.45 0.96 -12.69
N GLY A 237 -20.82 0.03 -11.93
CA GLY A 237 -19.38 -0.02 -11.73
C GLY A 237 -18.87 0.90 -10.62
N GLU A 238 -19.75 1.58 -9.89
CA GLU A 238 -19.40 2.45 -8.78
C GLU A 238 -19.03 1.63 -7.53
N LEU A 239 -18.13 2.20 -6.71
CA LEU A 239 -17.69 1.57 -5.48
C LEU A 239 -18.83 1.54 -4.44
N VAL A 240 -19.11 0.36 -3.88
CA VAL A 240 -20.17 0.18 -2.88
C VAL A 240 -19.61 0.52 -1.49
N PRO A 241 -20.11 1.57 -0.80
CA PRO A 241 -19.71 1.86 0.56
C PRO A 241 -20.02 0.67 1.50
N ASP A 242 -19.11 0.37 2.44
CA ASP A 242 -19.42 -0.60 3.49
C ASP A 242 -20.52 -0.05 4.42
N PRO A 243 -21.61 -0.80 4.67
CA PRO A 243 -22.72 -0.32 5.52
C PRO A 243 -22.30 0.05 6.94
N GLY A 244 -21.28 -0.61 7.49
CA GLY A 244 -20.73 -0.30 8.80
C GLY A 244 -19.81 0.91 8.81
N GLY A 245 -19.26 1.28 7.66
CA GLY A 245 -18.33 2.41 7.52
C GLY A 245 -17.02 2.25 8.30
N GLU A 246 -16.68 1.02 8.72
CA GLU A 246 -15.54 0.72 9.57
C GLU A 246 -14.68 -0.41 9.00
N LYS A 247 -13.41 -0.35 9.29
CA LYS A 247 -12.44 -1.41 8.99
C LYS A 247 -12.68 -2.63 9.87
N SER A 248 -12.30 -3.81 9.39
CA SER A 248 -12.36 -5.06 10.16
C SER A 248 -11.54 -4.99 11.46
N GLN A 249 -11.84 -5.88 12.41
CA GLN A 249 -11.09 -5.96 13.67
C GLN A 249 -9.60 -6.19 13.46
N LEU A 250 -9.22 -7.01 12.46
CA LEU A 250 -7.82 -7.24 12.10
C LEU A 250 -7.16 -5.93 11.63
N CYS A 251 -7.84 -5.15 10.82
CA CYS A 251 -7.35 -3.86 10.34
C CYS A 251 -7.17 -2.86 11.50
N GLN A 252 -8.10 -2.80 12.44
CA GLN A 252 -7.99 -1.96 13.64
C GLN A 252 -6.80 -2.37 14.51
N LEU A 253 -6.54 -3.67 14.62
CA LEU A 253 -5.35 -4.18 15.30
C LEU A 253 -4.06 -3.76 14.59
N VAL A 254 -4.01 -3.88 13.26
CA VAL A 254 -2.85 -3.45 12.46
C VAL A 254 -2.58 -1.95 12.64
N HIS A 255 -3.62 -1.13 12.67
CA HIS A 255 -3.51 0.30 12.97
C HIS A 255 -2.88 0.52 14.36
N SER A 256 -3.38 -0.14 15.39
CA SER A 256 -2.83 -0.03 16.76
C SER A 256 -1.38 -0.47 16.87
N LEU A 257 -0.97 -1.49 16.09
CA LEU A 257 0.42 -1.93 16.02
C LEU A 257 1.31 -0.89 15.33
N SER A 258 0.85 -0.27 14.25
CA SER A 258 1.59 0.80 13.60
C SER A 258 1.80 2.00 14.54
N ASP A 259 0.78 2.39 15.30
CA ASP A 259 0.89 3.43 16.34
C ASP A 259 1.92 3.06 17.42
N THR A 260 1.93 1.78 17.82
CA THR A 260 2.92 1.29 18.77
C THR A 260 4.34 1.41 18.23
N VAL A 261 4.57 1.05 16.97
CA VAL A 261 5.87 1.24 16.31
C VAL A 261 6.24 2.71 16.23
N LEU A 262 5.29 3.58 15.89
CA LEU A 262 5.51 5.02 15.81
C LEU A 262 5.79 5.65 17.19
N SER A 263 5.33 5.06 18.29
CA SER A 263 5.64 5.51 19.64
C SER A 263 7.09 5.24 20.06
N LEU A 264 7.80 4.34 19.35
CA LEU A 264 9.22 4.09 19.61
C LEU A 264 10.06 5.30 19.24
N PRO A 265 11.17 5.56 19.98
CA PRO A 265 12.16 6.54 19.59
C PRO A 265 12.66 6.31 18.15
N LEU A 266 12.96 7.39 17.42
CA LEU A 266 13.41 7.30 16.03
C LEU A 266 14.63 6.37 15.85
N SER A 267 15.55 6.35 16.83
CA SER A 267 16.71 5.44 16.82
C SER A 267 16.30 3.96 16.79
N LEU A 268 15.28 3.59 17.55
CA LEU A 268 14.76 2.23 17.57
C LEU A 268 13.97 1.89 16.29
N ARG A 269 13.23 2.83 15.73
CA ARG A 269 12.58 2.66 14.43
C ARG A 269 13.61 2.45 13.31
N LYS A 270 14.70 3.21 13.31
CA LYS A 270 15.83 3.01 12.37
C LYS A 270 16.46 1.63 12.53
N GLU A 271 16.73 1.22 13.77
CA GLU A 271 17.30 -0.10 14.05
C GLU A 271 16.36 -1.24 13.60
N LEU A 272 15.05 -1.10 13.82
CA LEU A 272 14.04 -2.05 13.35
C LEU A 272 14.08 -2.17 11.82
N MET A 273 14.05 -1.03 11.12
CA MET A 273 14.13 -0.99 9.65
C MET A 273 15.40 -1.65 9.14
N GLU A 274 16.56 -1.25 9.67
CA GLU A 274 17.86 -1.80 9.24
C GLU A 274 17.94 -3.32 9.42
N LYS A 275 17.54 -3.83 10.58
CA LYS A 275 17.55 -5.29 10.85
C LYS A 275 16.61 -6.05 9.91
N THR A 276 15.45 -5.49 9.64
CA THR A 276 14.47 -6.11 8.76
C THR A 276 14.96 -6.13 7.31
N LEU A 277 15.47 -5.00 6.82
CA LEU A 277 16.05 -4.91 5.47
C LEU A 277 17.28 -5.79 5.30
N GLN A 278 18.18 -5.84 6.28
CA GLN A 278 19.34 -6.73 6.24
C GLN A 278 18.92 -8.20 6.11
N ALA A 279 17.90 -8.62 6.84
CA ALA A 279 17.38 -9.98 6.74
C ALA A 279 16.84 -10.30 5.34
N ILE A 280 16.15 -9.35 4.69
CA ILE A 280 15.68 -9.48 3.31
C ILE A 280 16.85 -9.55 2.32
N TYR A 281 17.82 -8.63 2.44
CA TYR A 281 18.95 -8.54 1.51
C TYR A 281 19.88 -9.75 1.55
N HIS A 282 20.08 -10.35 2.71
CA HIS A 282 20.97 -11.52 2.89
C HIS A 282 20.29 -12.85 2.59
N SER A 283 19.02 -12.86 2.24
CA SER A 283 18.30 -14.08 1.96
C SER A 283 18.41 -14.50 0.49
N PRO A 284 18.57 -15.81 0.21
CA PRO A 284 18.79 -16.33 -1.14
C PRO A 284 17.55 -16.16 -2.04
N ASP A 285 16.37 -16.10 -1.46
CA ASP A 285 15.10 -15.93 -2.19
C ASP A 285 14.09 -15.11 -1.38
N GLY A 286 13.04 -14.67 -2.02
CA GLY A 286 12.02 -13.81 -1.40
C GLY A 286 11.24 -14.49 -0.26
N ALA A 287 11.06 -15.82 -0.28
CA ALA A 287 10.34 -16.54 0.76
C ALA A 287 11.18 -16.66 2.03
N THR A 288 12.45 -17.05 1.88
CA THR A 288 13.43 -17.12 2.97
C THR A 288 13.70 -15.74 3.55
N GLY A 289 13.81 -14.73 2.69
CA GLY A 289 14.01 -13.33 3.10
C GLY A 289 12.89 -12.81 3.97
N ARG A 290 11.67 -13.11 3.62
CA ARG A 290 10.50 -12.76 4.41
C ARG A 290 10.51 -13.39 5.79
N LYS A 291 10.75 -14.71 5.86
CA LYS A 291 10.84 -15.41 7.14
C LYS A 291 11.93 -14.83 8.03
N ALA A 292 13.11 -14.55 7.47
CA ALA A 292 14.23 -13.95 8.19
C ALA A 292 13.92 -12.52 8.66
N ALA A 293 13.28 -11.70 7.83
CA ALA A 293 12.83 -10.36 8.18
C ALA A 293 11.87 -10.36 9.36
N LEU A 294 10.97 -11.34 9.37
CA LEU A 294 10.01 -11.52 10.45
C LEU A 294 10.62 -11.92 11.76
N ASP A 295 11.50 -12.91 11.69
CA ASP A 295 12.22 -13.35 12.88
C ASP A 295 13.06 -12.19 13.45
N ALA A 296 13.66 -11.38 12.59
CA ALA A 296 14.42 -10.19 13.00
C ALA A 296 13.52 -9.13 13.63
N ALA A 297 12.43 -8.77 12.97
CA ALA A 297 11.48 -7.78 13.47
C ALA A 297 10.76 -8.29 14.74
N GLY A 298 10.35 -9.56 14.77
CA GLY A 298 9.71 -10.16 15.93
C GLY A 298 10.63 -10.18 17.15
N LYS A 299 11.88 -10.59 17.01
CA LYS A 299 12.88 -10.56 18.08
C LYS A 299 13.14 -9.14 18.58
N PHE A 300 13.23 -8.18 17.65
CA PHE A 300 13.43 -6.78 18.00
C PHE A 300 12.25 -6.23 18.82
N LEU A 301 11.04 -6.39 18.31
CA LEU A 301 9.84 -5.86 18.98
C LEU A 301 9.56 -6.56 20.30
N THR A 302 9.78 -7.87 20.40
CA THR A 302 9.66 -8.57 21.70
C THR A 302 10.62 -7.98 22.74
N ARG A 303 11.84 -7.65 22.35
CA ARG A 303 12.84 -7.06 23.27
C ARG A 303 12.44 -5.66 23.74
N HIS A 304 11.86 -4.84 22.87
CA HIS A 304 11.59 -3.43 23.16
C HIS A 304 10.15 -3.13 23.57
N LEU A 305 9.16 -3.95 23.15
CA LEU A 305 7.76 -3.78 23.53
C LEU A 305 7.37 -4.47 24.84
N THR A 306 8.15 -5.42 25.34
CA THR A 306 7.94 -5.95 26.70
C THR A 306 8.04 -4.86 27.80
N GLN A 307 8.61 -3.72 27.46
CA GLN A 307 8.62 -2.54 28.33
C GLN A 307 7.36 -1.67 28.22
N ALA A 308 6.53 -1.87 27.17
CA ALA A 308 5.34 -1.04 26.88
C ALA A 308 4.03 -1.55 27.52
N GLY A 309 4.07 -2.67 28.26
CA GLY A 309 2.95 -3.14 29.08
C GLY A 309 2.12 -4.30 28.52
N ALA A 310 1.36 -4.93 29.41
CA ALA A 310 0.59 -6.15 29.16
C ALA A 310 -0.50 -6.00 28.07
N GLN A 311 -1.05 -4.80 27.87
CA GLN A 311 -2.09 -4.54 26.87
C GLN A 311 -1.57 -4.72 25.44
N THR A 312 -0.40 -4.16 25.12
CA THR A 312 0.22 -4.28 23.79
C THR A 312 0.55 -5.74 23.48
N SER A 313 1.05 -6.47 24.46
CA SER A 313 1.36 -7.90 24.33
C SER A 313 0.11 -8.74 24.07
N ALA A 314 -1.01 -8.43 24.73
CA ALA A 314 -2.29 -9.11 24.55
C ALA A 314 -2.88 -8.82 23.16
N MET A 315 -2.81 -7.58 22.68
CA MET A 315 -3.29 -7.19 21.35
C MET A 315 -2.49 -7.88 20.22
N VAL A 316 -1.17 -7.96 20.36
CA VAL A 316 -0.31 -8.67 19.41
C VAL A 316 -0.63 -10.16 19.37
N ALA A 317 -0.83 -10.79 20.53
CA ALA A 317 -1.19 -12.19 20.62
C ALA A 317 -2.59 -12.48 20.04
N TYR A 318 -3.54 -11.58 20.27
CA TYR A 318 -4.88 -11.67 19.70
C TYR A 318 -4.85 -11.60 18.16
N GLY A 319 -4.14 -10.63 17.59
CA GLY A 319 -3.99 -10.52 16.14
C GLY A 319 -3.28 -11.71 15.53
N ALA A 320 -2.21 -12.20 16.17
CA ALA A 320 -1.51 -13.39 15.72
C ALA A 320 -2.41 -14.63 15.74
N SER A 321 -3.30 -14.76 16.73
CA SER A 321 -4.23 -15.90 16.80
C SER A 321 -5.27 -15.88 15.68
N LEU A 322 -5.80 -14.70 15.36
CA LEU A 322 -6.72 -14.51 14.23
C LEU A 322 -6.06 -14.88 12.90
N LEU A 323 -4.80 -14.46 12.70
CA LEU A 323 -4.02 -14.76 11.50
C LEU A 323 -3.67 -16.25 11.35
N LEU A 324 -3.63 -16.98 12.46
CA LEU A 324 -3.33 -18.42 12.47
C LEU A 324 -4.60 -19.27 12.44
N GLY A 325 -5.80 -18.65 12.33
CA GLY A 325 -7.07 -19.36 12.44
C GLY A 325 -7.26 -20.07 13.79
N GLN A 326 -6.60 -19.58 14.86
CA GLN A 326 -6.66 -20.19 16.20
C GLN A 326 -7.53 -19.37 17.11
N ASN A 327 -8.23 -20.03 18.02
CA ASN A 327 -8.98 -19.34 19.07
C ASN A 327 -8.00 -18.49 19.91
N PRO A 328 -8.22 -17.16 20.04
CA PRO A 328 -7.32 -16.27 20.77
C PRO A 328 -7.04 -16.72 22.23
N LEU A 329 -8.04 -17.25 22.92
CA LEU A 329 -7.89 -17.72 24.30
C LEU A 329 -7.06 -19.02 24.38
N GLU A 330 -7.26 -19.95 23.46
CA GLU A 330 -6.44 -21.18 23.36
C GLU A 330 -5.01 -20.87 22.94
N PHE A 331 -4.84 -19.91 22.03
CA PHE A 331 -3.55 -19.43 21.62
C PHE A 331 -2.77 -18.78 22.76
N LEU A 332 -3.41 -17.97 23.58
CA LEU A 332 -2.83 -17.38 24.78
C LEU A 332 -2.52 -18.43 25.85
N ALA A 333 -3.43 -19.38 26.07
CA ALA A 333 -3.25 -20.45 27.07
C ALA A 333 -2.13 -21.43 26.72
N LYS A 334 -1.99 -21.83 25.44
CA LYS A 334 -0.89 -22.69 24.97
C LYS A 334 0.48 -22.05 25.07
N ARG A 335 0.58 -20.73 25.13
CA ARG A 335 1.84 -19.97 25.04
C ARG A 335 2.39 -19.40 26.35
N GLN A 336 1.84 -19.72 27.46
CA GLN A 336 2.58 -19.55 28.72
C GLN A 336 3.89 -20.37 28.74
N GLN A 337 4.06 -21.32 27.81
CA GLN A 337 5.23 -22.18 27.71
C GLN A 337 6.16 -21.94 26.49
N ASP A 338 5.67 -21.36 25.35
CA ASP A 338 6.50 -21.19 24.15
C ASP A 338 6.37 -19.80 23.50
N SER A 339 7.48 -19.11 23.50
CA SER A 339 7.84 -17.83 22.83
C SER A 339 6.76 -17.03 22.08
N TRP A 340 6.37 -15.89 22.66
CA TRP A 340 5.71 -14.73 22.06
C TRP A 340 6.33 -14.28 20.70
N GLN A 341 7.58 -14.71 20.43
CA GLN A 341 8.37 -14.34 19.28
C GLN A 341 7.75 -14.74 17.94
N GLY A 342 7.21 -15.96 17.85
CA GLY A 342 6.63 -16.44 16.59
C GLY A 342 5.29 -15.82 16.22
N ALA A 343 4.50 -15.36 17.21
CA ALA A 343 3.21 -14.72 16.97
C ALA A 343 3.39 -13.27 16.52
N LEU A 344 4.26 -12.55 17.21
CA LEU A 344 4.63 -11.18 16.86
C LEU A 344 5.28 -11.15 15.47
N ALA A 345 6.18 -12.11 15.20
CA ALA A 345 6.81 -12.26 13.91
C ALA A 345 5.77 -12.42 12.78
N LYS A 346 4.75 -13.26 12.94
CA LYS A 346 3.72 -13.48 11.91
C LYS A 346 2.79 -12.28 11.71
N THR A 347 2.44 -11.54 12.77
CA THR A 347 1.65 -10.31 12.66
C THR A 347 2.45 -9.21 11.96
N LEU A 348 3.74 -9.12 12.25
CA LEU A 348 4.65 -8.21 11.56
C LEU A 348 4.92 -8.59 10.11
N LEU A 349 4.85 -9.89 9.75
CA LEU A 349 4.88 -10.34 8.35
C LEU A 349 3.82 -9.68 7.51
N LEU A 350 2.65 -9.60 8.05
CA LEU A 350 1.54 -8.97 7.37
C LEU A 350 1.74 -7.47 7.21
N LEU A 351 2.34 -6.82 8.21
CA LEU A 351 2.70 -5.41 8.15
C LEU A 351 3.86 -5.13 7.18
N LEU A 352 4.76 -6.10 6.99
CA LEU A 352 5.96 -5.97 6.18
C LEU A 352 5.83 -6.58 4.78
N HIS A 353 4.65 -7.12 4.43
CA HIS A 353 4.37 -7.73 3.13
C HIS A 353 3.75 -6.78 2.11
N ILE A 354 3.82 -5.52 2.41
CA ILE A 354 3.40 -4.47 1.47
C ILE A 354 4.16 -4.57 0.17
#